data_9b5bc692325503554191e9381a40ef1f
#
_entry.id   9b5bc692325503554191e9381a40ef1f
#
_cell.length_a   1.000
_cell.length_b   1.000
_cell.length_c   1.000
_cell.angle_alpha   90.00
_cell.angle_beta   90.00
_cell.angle_gamma   90.00
#
_symmetry.space_group_name_H-M   'P 1'
#
loop_
_entity.id
_entity.type
_entity.pdbx_description
1 polymer ?
#
loop_
_entity_poly.entity_id
_entity_poly.type
_entity_poly.pdbx_seq_one_letter_code
_entity_poly.pdbx_strand_id
1 'polypeptide(L)'
;MDQCFDIAIVGGGINGCGIARDAAGRGWSVILCEKDDLAAGTSSWSTKLIHGGLRYLENYEFRLVREALSEREVLWSIAPHIIRPLRFVLPHRKGLRPAWMLRLGLFLYDHIGGRKRLAGTRTLDLTTDPAGLPLQPGKFRLGFEYSDCRVDDARLVVLNARDAADRGAEICCRTQVERAERSSGVWTIQLRDVISGKRRTAQAKALVNAAGPWVEDVRSRCVGLPARAHTRLVQGSHIVVRKLFDHDRAYILQNPDGRIVFAIPYERDFTLIGTTDRDFEGDPAKASATPEEVDYLCRAVSESFGDKNEDPETTELELRASWSPIGENMAGHISAWCDVLCLAAGLPPAGVTSLPGPGV
;
A
#
# COMPACT_ATOMS: atom_id res chain seq x y z
N MET A 1 -37.45 5.94 14.10
CA MET A 1 -37.21 5.26 12.81
C MET A 1 -35.70 5.07 12.74
N ASP A 2 -35.24 3.85 12.57
CA ASP A 2 -33.81 3.59 12.42
C ASP A 2 -33.31 4.29 11.15
N GLN A 3 -32.24 5.02 11.28
CA GLN A 3 -31.66 5.80 10.17
C GLN A 3 -31.21 4.83 9.07
N CYS A 4 -31.71 5.00 7.83
CA CYS A 4 -31.24 4.27 6.68
C CYS A 4 -30.11 5.09 6.02
N PHE A 5 -28.87 4.56 6.08
CA PHE A 5 -27.70 5.17 5.43
C PHE A 5 -27.79 5.04 3.91
N ASP A 6 -27.17 5.95 3.19
CA ASP A 6 -26.99 5.79 1.76
C ASP A 6 -25.98 4.67 1.46
N ILE A 7 -24.88 4.64 2.23
CA ILE A 7 -23.79 3.68 2.01
C ILE A 7 -23.34 3.08 3.35
N ALA A 8 -23.24 1.77 3.42
CA ALA A 8 -22.52 1.04 4.46
C ALA A 8 -21.22 0.49 3.90
N ILE A 9 -20.14 0.62 4.66
CA ILE A 9 -18.79 0.20 4.27
C ILE A 9 -18.25 -0.80 5.29
N VAL A 10 -17.75 -1.94 4.81
CA VAL A 10 -17.10 -2.96 5.63
C VAL A 10 -15.60 -2.88 5.43
N GLY A 11 -14.86 -2.54 6.48
CA GLY A 11 -13.41 -2.43 6.50
C GLY A 11 -12.89 -1.01 6.65
N GLY A 12 -12.08 -0.78 7.70
CA GLY A 12 -11.47 0.49 8.08
C GLY A 12 -10.03 0.68 7.59
N GLY A 13 -9.68 0.05 6.47
CA GLY A 13 -8.43 0.29 5.75
C GLY A 13 -8.49 1.54 4.86
N ILE A 14 -7.41 1.80 4.11
CA ILE A 14 -7.29 3.00 3.26
C ILE A 14 -8.43 3.11 2.24
N ASN A 15 -8.86 1.99 1.66
CA ASN A 15 -9.95 1.97 0.68
C ASN A 15 -11.29 2.33 1.32
N GLY A 16 -11.65 1.68 2.44
CA GLY A 16 -12.91 1.96 3.13
C GLY A 16 -12.97 3.38 3.64
N CYS A 17 -11.90 3.87 4.27
CA CYS A 17 -11.84 5.24 4.79
C CYS A 17 -11.82 6.29 3.66
N GLY A 18 -11.15 6.01 2.54
CA GLY A 18 -11.15 6.89 1.38
C GLY A 18 -12.55 6.99 0.74
N ILE A 19 -13.25 5.86 0.59
CA ILE A 19 -14.63 5.82 0.09
C ILE A 19 -15.56 6.56 1.05
N ALA A 20 -15.44 6.33 2.35
CA ALA A 20 -16.26 7.01 3.36
C ALA A 20 -16.08 8.54 3.29
N ARG A 21 -14.84 9.00 3.18
CA ARG A 21 -14.50 10.41 3.05
C ARG A 21 -15.09 11.04 1.79
N ASP A 22 -14.92 10.40 0.63
CA ASP A 22 -15.44 10.92 -0.63
C ASP A 22 -16.98 10.96 -0.62
N ALA A 23 -17.63 9.88 -0.16
CA ALA A 23 -19.08 9.80 -0.08
C ALA A 23 -19.67 10.85 0.88
N ALA A 24 -19.13 10.97 2.10
CA ALA A 24 -19.57 11.98 3.06
C ALA A 24 -19.30 13.40 2.54
N GLY A 25 -18.18 13.61 1.83
CA GLY A 25 -17.87 14.88 1.18
C GLY A 25 -18.84 15.28 0.08
N ARG A 26 -19.54 14.32 -0.50
CA ARG A 26 -20.63 14.51 -1.49
C ARG A 26 -22.01 14.63 -0.86
N GLY A 27 -22.11 14.60 0.47
CA GLY A 27 -23.37 14.71 1.20
C GLY A 27 -24.13 13.40 1.40
N TRP A 28 -23.51 12.23 1.11
CA TRP A 28 -24.10 10.94 1.39
C TRP A 28 -24.01 10.60 2.88
N SER A 29 -25.05 9.99 3.44
CA SER A 29 -25.02 9.42 4.78
C SER A 29 -24.28 8.08 4.75
N VAL A 30 -23.21 7.96 5.56
CA VAL A 30 -22.28 6.83 5.52
C VAL A 30 -22.12 6.20 6.90
N ILE A 31 -22.13 4.88 6.98
CA ILE A 31 -21.63 4.10 8.11
C ILE A 31 -20.46 3.24 7.67
N LEU A 32 -19.33 3.33 8.36
CA LEU A 32 -18.18 2.47 8.17
C LEU A 32 -17.98 1.59 9.39
N CYS A 33 -17.87 0.27 9.18
CA CYS A 33 -17.66 -0.72 10.24
C CYS A 33 -16.31 -1.40 10.07
N GLU A 34 -15.48 -1.31 11.12
CA GLU A 34 -14.18 -1.99 11.23
C GLU A 34 -14.17 -2.88 12.46
N LYS A 35 -13.85 -4.17 12.27
CA LYS A 35 -13.88 -5.17 13.34
C LYS A 35 -12.79 -4.96 14.40
N ASP A 36 -11.63 -4.42 13.99
CA ASP A 36 -10.48 -4.15 14.84
C ASP A 36 -10.33 -2.63 15.03
N ASP A 37 -9.20 -2.08 14.66
CA ASP A 37 -8.95 -0.64 14.64
C ASP A 37 -8.68 -0.16 13.21
N LEU A 38 -8.74 1.15 12.99
CA LEU A 38 -8.41 1.72 11.68
C LEU A 38 -6.98 1.35 11.28
N ALA A 39 -6.81 1.00 10.03
CA ALA A 39 -5.53 0.57 9.45
C ALA A 39 -4.93 -0.72 10.04
N ALA A 40 -5.62 -1.46 10.89
CA ALA A 40 -5.07 -2.65 11.56
C ALA A 40 -4.61 -3.76 10.59
N GLY A 41 -5.17 -3.82 9.38
CA GLY A 41 -4.75 -4.74 8.32
C GLY A 41 -3.61 -4.17 7.45
N THR A 42 -3.61 -4.50 6.17
CA THR A 42 -2.57 -4.16 5.17
C THR A 42 -2.18 -2.68 5.14
N SER A 43 -3.09 -1.78 5.52
CA SER A 43 -2.88 -0.33 5.37
C SER A 43 -1.83 0.27 6.30
N SER A 44 -1.40 -0.41 7.37
CA SER A 44 -0.28 0.01 8.22
C SER A 44 1.01 -0.75 7.94
N TRP A 45 0.95 -1.78 7.11
CA TRP A 45 2.06 -2.67 6.78
C TRP A 45 2.59 -2.49 5.35
N SER A 46 2.27 -1.37 4.72
CA SER A 46 2.73 -1.04 3.37
C SER A 46 4.22 -0.68 3.37
N THR A 47 4.82 -0.58 2.18
CA THR A 47 6.17 -0.02 1.99
C THR A 47 6.24 1.48 2.33
N LYS A 48 5.12 2.07 2.79
CA LYS A 48 4.97 3.49 3.19
C LYS A 48 5.33 4.46 2.06
N LEU A 49 4.97 4.08 0.84
CA LEU A 49 5.18 4.86 -0.38
C LEU A 49 3.88 5.23 -1.06
N ILE A 50 3.85 6.41 -1.65
CA ILE A 50 2.89 6.81 -2.67
C ILE A 50 3.70 7.00 -3.95
N HIS A 51 3.55 6.06 -4.87
CA HIS A 51 4.40 5.94 -6.04
C HIS A 51 3.62 5.49 -7.28
N GLY A 52 4.16 5.77 -8.45
CA GLY A 52 3.54 5.39 -9.72
C GLY A 52 3.77 3.94 -10.14
N GLY A 53 4.58 3.18 -9.38
CA GLY A 53 4.89 1.80 -9.74
C GLY A 53 5.75 1.71 -11.02
N LEU A 54 6.98 2.21 -10.99
CA LEU A 54 7.92 2.22 -12.13
C LEU A 54 7.99 0.87 -12.87
N ARG A 55 7.89 -0.24 -12.13
CA ARG A 55 7.92 -1.60 -12.69
C ARG A 55 6.75 -1.90 -13.63
N TYR A 56 5.58 -1.27 -13.44
CA TYR A 56 4.43 -1.51 -14.31
C TYR A 56 4.61 -0.98 -15.74
N LEU A 57 5.56 -0.05 -15.97
CA LEU A 57 5.94 0.35 -17.31
C LEU A 57 6.53 -0.82 -18.12
N GLU A 58 7.14 -1.80 -17.47
CA GLU A 58 7.68 -3.01 -18.08
C GLU A 58 6.58 -3.91 -18.67
N ASN A 59 5.39 -3.85 -18.06
CA ASN A 59 4.20 -4.59 -18.47
C ASN A 59 3.28 -3.73 -19.37
N TYR A 60 3.77 -2.57 -19.85
CA TYR A 60 3.02 -1.63 -20.68
C TYR A 60 1.75 -1.07 -20.01
N GLU A 61 1.65 -1.10 -18.69
CA GLU A 61 0.51 -0.58 -17.92
C GLU A 61 0.56 0.96 -17.77
N PHE A 62 0.69 1.65 -18.90
CA PHE A 62 0.85 3.12 -18.93
C PHE A 62 -0.32 3.87 -18.31
N ARG A 63 -1.54 3.35 -18.47
CA ARG A 63 -2.73 3.96 -17.88
C ARG A 63 -2.66 3.93 -16.36
N LEU A 64 -2.36 2.75 -15.78
CA LEU A 64 -2.23 2.57 -14.34
C LEU A 64 -1.15 3.49 -13.77
N VAL A 65 0.02 3.55 -14.40
CA VAL A 65 1.13 4.41 -13.97
C VAL A 65 0.72 5.89 -14.03
N ARG A 66 0.03 6.32 -15.10
CA ARG A 66 -0.45 7.69 -15.22
C ARG A 66 -1.42 8.06 -14.12
N GLU A 67 -2.42 7.21 -13.85
CA GLU A 67 -3.41 7.43 -12.81
C GLU A 67 -2.75 7.51 -11.43
N ALA A 68 -1.86 6.57 -11.11
CA ALA A 68 -1.13 6.53 -9.85
C ALA A 68 -0.23 7.77 -9.64
N LEU A 69 0.50 8.20 -10.67
CA LEU A 69 1.33 9.40 -10.61
C LEU A 69 0.51 10.69 -10.46
N SER A 70 -0.64 10.76 -11.11
CA SER A 70 -1.56 11.90 -10.99
C SER A 70 -2.12 11.96 -9.58
N GLU A 71 -2.57 10.83 -9.04
CA GLU A 71 -3.12 10.73 -7.68
C GLU A 71 -2.08 11.00 -6.60
N ARG A 72 -0.82 10.61 -6.83
CA ARG A 72 0.31 10.97 -5.94
C ARG A 72 0.41 12.49 -5.72
N GLU A 73 0.29 13.28 -6.78
CA GLU A 73 0.33 14.75 -6.69
C GLU A 73 -0.90 15.30 -5.93
N VAL A 74 -2.07 14.69 -6.12
CA VAL A 74 -3.30 15.06 -5.39
C VAL A 74 -3.14 14.76 -3.90
N LEU A 75 -2.76 13.53 -3.55
CA LEU A 75 -2.57 13.11 -2.16
C LEU A 75 -1.51 13.96 -1.45
N TRP A 76 -0.39 14.24 -2.10
CA TRP A 76 0.61 15.14 -1.53
C TRP A 76 0.07 16.55 -1.33
N SER A 77 -0.79 17.05 -2.22
CA SER A 77 -1.36 18.40 -2.08
C SER A 77 -2.32 18.54 -0.91
N ILE A 78 -3.09 17.49 -0.63
CA ILE A 78 -4.11 17.49 0.44
C ILE A 78 -3.57 17.10 1.81
N ALA A 79 -2.46 16.35 1.85
CA ALA A 79 -1.86 15.86 3.10
C ALA A 79 -0.33 16.08 3.17
N PRO A 80 0.20 17.31 2.95
CA PRO A 80 1.64 17.56 2.86
C PRO A 80 2.38 17.37 4.18
N HIS A 81 1.67 17.30 5.29
CA HIS A 81 2.23 17.10 6.63
C HIS A 81 2.61 15.64 6.91
N ILE A 82 2.02 14.68 6.18
CA ILE A 82 2.31 13.23 6.31
C ILE A 82 2.86 12.63 5.01
N ILE A 83 2.75 13.33 3.89
CA ILE A 83 3.27 12.90 2.59
C ILE A 83 4.43 13.81 2.21
N ARG A 84 5.59 13.23 1.97
CA ARG A 84 6.82 13.99 1.70
C ARG A 84 7.54 13.41 0.48
N PRO A 85 8.15 14.27 -0.37
CA PRO A 85 9.01 13.81 -1.45
C PRO A 85 10.11 12.90 -0.94
N LEU A 86 10.39 11.86 -1.73
CA LEU A 86 11.48 10.93 -1.49
C LEU A 86 12.22 10.69 -2.80
N ARG A 87 13.55 10.83 -2.77
CA ARG A 87 14.40 10.52 -3.91
C ARG A 87 14.83 9.06 -3.84
N PHE A 88 14.73 8.38 -4.97
CA PHE A 88 15.16 6.98 -5.12
C PHE A 88 16.39 6.90 -5.99
N VAL A 89 17.37 6.17 -5.52
CA VAL A 89 18.57 5.82 -6.27
C VAL A 89 18.39 4.41 -6.82
N LEU A 90 18.53 4.25 -8.12
CA LEU A 90 18.55 2.98 -8.85
C LEU A 90 20.00 2.71 -9.29
N PRO A 91 20.79 1.94 -8.53
CA PRO A 91 22.15 1.59 -8.94
C PRO A 91 22.10 0.65 -10.16
N HIS A 92 22.94 0.94 -11.16
CA HIS A 92 23.00 0.15 -12.38
C HIS A 92 24.30 -0.65 -12.46
N ARG A 93 24.17 -1.94 -12.79
CA ARG A 93 25.30 -2.84 -13.01
C ARG A 93 25.18 -3.59 -14.33
N LYS A 94 26.30 -4.13 -14.82
CA LYS A 94 26.31 -5.03 -15.98
C LYS A 94 25.45 -6.27 -15.69
N GLY A 95 24.71 -6.74 -16.70
CA GLY A 95 23.77 -7.86 -16.56
C GLY A 95 22.32 -7.47 -16.25
N LEU A 96 22.08 -6.21 -15.89
CA LEU A 96 20.74 -5.63 -15.85
C LEU A 96 20.33 -5.07 -17.21
N ARG A 97 19.13 -4.54 -17.31
CA ARG A 97 18.64 -3.87 -18.52
C ARG A 97 19.61 -2.78 -18.97
N PRO A 98 19.75 -2.54 -20.28
CA PRO A 98 20.60 -1.47 -20.78
C PRO A 98 20.28 -0.11 -20.16
N ALA A 99 21.29 0.65 -19.81
CA ALA A 99 21.15 1.96 -19.15
C ALA A 99 20.27 2.94 -19.95
N TRP A 100 20.35 2.91 -21.29
CA TRP A 100 19.51 3.75 -22.13
C TRP A 100 18.03 3.42 -22.03
N MET A 101 17.66 2.13 -21.85
CA MET A 101 16.29 1.68 -21.69
C MET A 101 15.73 2.14 -20.34
N LEU A 102 16.51 2.02 -19.25
CA LEU A 102 16.15 2.54 -17.93
C LEU A 102 15.96 4.06 -18.01
N ARG A 103 16.85 4.76 -18.70
CA ARG A 103 16.75 6.22 -18.87
C ARG A 103 15.47 6.61 -19.61
N LEU A 104 15.09 5.87 -20.65
CA LEU A 104 13.86 6.09 -21.40
C LEU A 104 12.62 5.82 -20.52
N GLY A 105 12.62 4.71 -19.77
CA GLY A 105 11.54 4.38 -18.84
C GLY A 105 11.35 5.45 -17.75
N LEU A 106 12.43 5.94 -17.19
CA LEU A 106 12.40 7.03 -16.20
C LEU A 106 11.97 8.37 -16.81
N PHE A 107 12.35 8.65 -18.06
CA PHE A 107 11.85 9.81 -18.78
C PHE A 107 10.32 9.73 -18.96
N LEU A 108 9.80 8.58 -19.37
CA LEU A 108 8.35 8.37 -19.46
C LEU A 108 7.66 8.52 -18.11
N TYR A 109 8.26 7.95 -17.05
CA TYR A 109 7.75 8.07 -15.69
C TYR A 109 7.64 9.53 -15.22
N ASP A 110 8.61 10.35 -15.55
CA ASP A 110 8.60 11.78 -15.23
C ASP A 110 7.47 12.56 -15.94
N HIS A 111 7.03 12.12 -17.13
CA HIS A 111 6.14 12.92 -17.98
C HIS A 111 4.72 12.39 -18.04
N ILE A 112 4.52 11.08 -17.90
CA ILE A 112 3.22 10.43 -18.14
C ILE A 112 2.15 10.85 -17.11
N GLY A 113 2.54 11.15 -15.87
CA GLY A 113 1.65 11.57 -14.79
C GLY A 113 1.48 13.08 -14.63
N GLY A 114 2.03 13.88 -15.54
CA GLY A 114 1.94 15.35 -15.46
C GLY A 114 2.63 15.92 -14.21
N ARG A 115 3.83 15.44 -13.88
CA ARG A 115 4.65 15.92 -12.76
C ARG A 115 4.69 17.46 -12.68
N LYS A 116 4.32 18.02 -11.53
CA LYS A 116 4.24 19.47 -11.32
C LYS A 116 5.33 20.00 -10.35
N ARG A 117 5.59 19.28 -9.26
CA ARG A 117 6.40 19.79 -8.13
C ARG A 117 7.63 18.93 -7.81
N LEU A 118 7.59 17.63 -8.10
CA LEU A 118 8.70 16.72 -7.81
C LEU A 118 9.88 16.97 -8.74
N ALA A 119 11.11 16.80 -8.22
CA ALA A 119 12.33 16.92 -9.01
C ALA A 119 12.41 15.80 -10.07
N GLY A 120 12.91 16.12 -11.26
CA GLY A 120 13.04 15.18 -12.36
C GLY A 120 14.11 14.13 -12.14
N THR A 121 14.10 13.15 -13.01
CA THR A 121 15.11 12.09 -13.08
C THR A 121 16.46 12.65 -13.50
N ARG A 122 17.52 12.18 -12.87
CA ARG A 122 18.90 12.47 -13.27
C ARG A 122 19.77 11.23 -13.26
N THR A 123 20.84 11.26 -14.03
CA THR A 123 21.88 10.23 -14.02
C THR A 123 22.91 10.58 -12.95
N LEU A 124 23.37 9.59 -12.20
CA LEU A 124 24.36 9.73 -11.15
C LEU A 124 25.66 9.00 -11.52
N ASP A 125 26.79 9.64 -11.28
CA ASP A 125 28.08 8.95 -11.17
C ASP A 125 28.27 8.51 -9.71
N LEU A 126 28.02 7.22 -9.45
CA LEU A 126 28.10 6.65 -8.10
C LEU A 126 29.54 6.53 -7.57
N THR A 127 30.55 6.82 -8.39
CA THR A 127 31.93 6.88 -7.92
C THR A 127 32.23 8.17 -7.16
N THR A 128 31.43 9.22 -7.38
CA THR A 128 31.62 10.55 -6.80
C THR A 128 30.41 11.05 -6.02
N ASP A 129 29.18 10.56 -6.35
CA ASP A 129 27.96 10.93 -5.64
C ASP A 129 27.90 10.26 -4.25
N PRO A 130 27.48 10.97 -3.19
CA PRO A 130 27.31 10.39 -1.86
C PRO A 130 26.44 9.12 -1.80
N ALA A 131 25.51 8.93 -2.75
CA ALA A 131 24.75 7.70 -2.83
C ALA A 131 25.56 6.47 -3.25
N GLY A 132 26.77 6.64 -3.73
CA GLY A 132 27.69 5.53 -4.00
C GLY A 132 28.46 5.04 -2.79
N LEU A 133 28.56 5.88 -1.73
CA LEU A 133 29.38 5.56 -0.56
C LEU A 133 28.98 4.28 0.18
N PRO A 134 27.68 4.01 0.44
CA PRO A 134 27.26 2.82 1.14
C PRO A 134 27.19 1.57 0.24
N LEU A 135 27.36 1.73 -1.08
CA LEU A 135 27.30 0.61 -2.01
C LEU A 135 28.63 -0.13 -2.09
N GLN A 136 28.59 -1.42 -2.43
CA GLN A 136 29.79 -2.22 -2.60
C GLN A 136 30.78 -1.56 -3.56
N PRO A 137 32.04 -1.37 -3.15
CA PRO A 137 33.06 -0.71 -3.97
C PRO A 137 33.25 -1.39 -5.33
N GLY A 138 33.26 -0.60 -6.39
CA GLY A 138 33.52 -1.10 -7.76
C GLY A 138 32.34 -1.82 -8.44
N LYS A 139 31.28 -2.17 -7.72
CA LYS A 139 30.13 -2.87 -8.27
C LYS A 139 29.22 -1.95 -9.08
N PHE A 140 29.05 -0.71 -8.62
CA PHE A 140 28.16 0.27 -9.24
C PHE A 140 28.94 1.54 -9.57
N ARG A 141 28.92 1.93 -10.84
CA ARG A 141 29.51 3.18 -11.32
C ARG A 141 28.48 4.20 -11.75
N LEU A 142 27.37 3.68 -12.28
CA LEU A 142 26.26 4.45 -12.83
C LEU A 142 25.02 4.19 -11.98
N GLY A 143 24.24 5.22 -11.75
CA GLY A 143 22.92 5.13 -11.16
C GLY A 143 21.95 6.12 -11.77
N PHE A 144 20.69 5.94 -11.47
CA PHE A 144 19.63 6.87 -11.83
C PHE A 144 18.92 7.31 -10.56
N GLU A 145 18.51 8.56 -10.51
CA GLU A 145 17.75 9.10 -9.41
C GLU A 145 16.41 9.61 -9.92
N TYR A 146 15.32 9.24 -9.25
CA TYR A 146 13.97 9.68 -9.56
C TYR A 146 13.18 10.04 -8.30
N SER A 147 11.99 10.59 -8.44
CA SER A 147 11.18 11.05 -7.31
C SER A 147 9.88 10.28 -7.18
N ASP A 148 9.55 9.91 -5.96
CA ASP A 148 8.24 9.53 -5.50
C ASP A 148 7.92 10.20 -4.15
N CYS A 149 6.96 9.70 -3.39
CA CYS A 149 6.65 10.21 -2.06
C CYS A 149 6.67 9.08 -1.04
N ARG A 150 7.12 9.40 0.18
CA ARG A 150 6.87 8.60 1.38
C ARG A 150 5.63 9.09 2.09
N VAL A 151 4.98 8.21 2.84
CA VAL A 151 3.77 8.53 3.61
C VAL A 151 3.79 7.86 4.97
N ASP A 152 3.17 8.51 5.94
CA ASP A 152 2.71 7.84 7.16
C ASP A 152 1.36 7.16 6.83
N ASP A 153 1.43 5.89 6.46
CA ASP A 153 0.32 5.13 5.88
C ASP A 153 -0.85 4.96 6.85
N ALA A 154 -0.60 4.53 8.08
CA ALA A 154 -1.65 4.39 9.09
C ALA A 154 -2.32 5.74 9.39
N ARG A 155 -1.53 6.81 9.50
CA ARG A 155 -2.06 8.15 9.74
C ARG A 155 -2.89 8.67 8.58
N LEU A 156 -2.53 8.33 7.34
CA LEU A 156 -3.36 8.65 6.18
C LEU A 156 -4.75 8.03 6.29
N VAL A 157 -4.85 6.78 6.74
CA VAL A 157 -6.14 6.11 6.97
C VAL A 157 -6.95 6.84 8.05
N VAL A 158 -6.33 7.09 9.20
CA VAL A 158 -6.99 7.76 10.34
C VAL A 158 -7.50 9.16 9.95
N LEU A 159 -6.71 9.92 9.19
CA LEU A 159 -7.11 11.26 8.75
C LEU A 159 -8.26 11.21 7.73
N ASN A 160 -8.32 10.21 6.84
CA ASN A 160 -9.47 10.02 5.97
C ASN A 160 -10.74 9.67 6.77
N ALA A 161 -10.63 8.77 7.74
CA ALA A 161 -11.75 8.43 8.62
C ALA A 161 -12.22 9.63 9.45
N ARG A 162 -11.28 10.43 9.95
CA ARG A 162 -11.58 11.65 10.70
C ARG A 162 -12.31 12.69 9.84
N ASP A 163 -11.82 12.97 8.64
CA ASP A 163 -12.47 13.91 7.72
C ASP A 163 -13.88 13.41 7.32
N ALA A 164 -14.05 12.08 7.14
CA ALA A 164 -15.38 11.49 6.93
C ALA A 164 -16.31 11.73 8.12
N ALA A 165 -15.83 11.51 9.35
CA ALA A 165 -16.59 11.73 10.58
C ALA A 165 -16.97 13.21 10.76
N ASP A 166 -16.06 14.14 10.50
CA ASP A 166 -16.30 15.59 10.56
C ASP A 166 -17.36 16.04 9.53
N ARG A 167 -17.60 15.23 8.49
CA ARG A 167 -18.66 15.41 7.48
C ARG A 167 -19.93 14.61 7.77
N GLY A 168 -20.03 13.99 8.95
CA GLY A 168 -21.22 13.29 9.40
C GLY A 168 -21.26 11.79 9.14
N ALA A 169 -20.17 11.17 8.66
CA ALA A 169 -20.10 9.72 8.58
C ALA A 169 -20.00 9.09 9.98
N GLU A 170 -20.70 7.98 10.20
CA GLU A 170 -20.57 7.17 11.41
C GLU A 170 -19.39 6.19 11.23
N ILE A 171 -18.31 6.37 12.00
CA ILE A 171 -17.12 5.53 11.98
C ILE A 171 -17.13 4.61 13.18
N CYS A 172 -17.35 3.32 12.94
CA CYS A 172 -17.52 2.30 13.97
C CYS A 172 -16.31 1.36 14.02
N CYS A 173 -15.28 1.69 14.80
CA CYS A 173 -14.21 0.76 15.15
C CYS A 173 -14.71 -0.33 16.09
N ARG A 174 -14.01 -1.48 16.11
CA ARG A 174 -14.35 -2.65 16.93
C ARG A 174 -15.79 -3.13 16.74
N THR A 175 -16.29 -2.94 15.52
CA THR A 175 -17.64 -3.28 15.12
C THR A 175 -17.60 -4.22 13.94
N GLN A 176 -17.90 -5.49 14.20
CA GLN A 176 -17.93 -6.55 13.21
C GLN A 176 -19.28 -6.61 12.51
N VAL A 177 -19.27 -6.68 11.18
CA VAL A 177 -20.43 -7.08 10.39
C VAL A 177 -20.55 -8.59 10.45
N GLU A 178 -21.61 -9.10 11.09
CA GLU A 178 -21.87 -10.54 11.20
C GLU A 178 -22.71 -11.06 10.01
N ARG A 179 -23.67 -10.27 9.55
CA ARG A 179 -24.57 -10.63 8.45
C ARG A 179 -25.10 -9.39 7.74
N ALA A 180 -25.27 -9.50 6.44
CA ALA A 180 -25.91 -8.44 5.63
C ALA A 180 -26.83 -9.08 4.60
N GLU A 181 -28.11 -8.70 4.63
CA GLU A 181 -29.15 -9.22 3.74
C GLU A 181 -29.83 -8.07 3.01
N ARG A 182 -30.11 -8.28 1.73
CA ARG A 182 -30.81 -7.30 0.90
C ARG A 182 -32.25 -7.71 0.71
N SER A 183 -33.18 -6.84 1.10
CA SER A 183 -34.60 -7.00 0.87
C SER A 183 -35.22 -5.69 0.45
N SER A 184 -36.09 -5.71 -0.57
CA SER A 184 -36.78 -4.51 -1.08
C SER A 184 -35.86 -3.34 -1.40
N GLY A 185 -34.66 -3.61 -1.91
CA GLY A 185 -33.68 -2.59 -2.29
C GLY A 185 -32.81 -2.05 -1.16
N VAL A 186 -33.05 -2.44 0.08
CA VAL A 186 -32.32 -2.00 1.28
C VAL A 186 -31.52 -3.15 1.88
N TRP A 187 -30.31 -2.87 2.33
CA TRP A 187 -29.47 -3.77 3.10
C TRP A 187 -29.81 -3.65 4.59
N THR A 188 -30.07 -4.78 5.24
CA THR A 188 -30.14 -4.91 6.70
C THR A 188 -28.88 -5.57 7.19
N ILE A 189 -28.11 -4.88 8.03
CA ILE A 189 -26.75 -5.24 8.42
C ILE A 189 -26.72 -5.48 9.92
N GLN A 190 -26.38 -6.69 10.32
CA GLN A 190 -26.21 -7.07 11.73
C GLN A 190 -24.78 -6.75 12.17
N LEU A 191 -24.68 -5.91 13.17
CA LEU A 191 -23.44 -5.41 13.72
C LEU A 191 -23.24 -5.94 15.13
N ARG A 192 -22.00 -6.32 15.46
CA ARG A 192 -21.61 -6.73 16.81
C ARG A 192 -20.42 -5.90 17.28
N ASP A 193 -20.56 -5.24 18.41
CA ASP A 193 -19.41 -4.67 19.12
C ASP A 193 -18.53 -5.80 19.66
N VAL A 194 -17.26 -5.80 19.24
CA VAL A 194 -16.30 -6.89 19.50
C VAL A 194 -15.94 -6.96 20.98
N ILE A 195 -15.96 -5.82 21.70
CA ILE A 195 -15.58 -5.74 23.11
C ILE A 195 -16.73 -6.14 24.03
N SER A 196 -17.90 -5.50 23.84
CA SER A 196 -19.06 -5.71 24.74
C SER A 196 -19.93 -6.88 24.32
N GLY A 197 -19.77 -7.37 23.08
CA GLY A 197 -20.64 -8.38 22.49
C GLY A 197 -22.05 -7.89 22.12
N LYS A 198 -22.35 -6.60 22.36
CA LYS A 198 -23.68 -6.04 22.03
C LYS A 198 -23.93 -6.05 20.53
N ARG A 199 -25.15 -6.38 20.16
CA ARG A 199 -25.63 -6.41 18.76
C ARG A 199 -26.56 -5.24 18.48
N ARG A 200 -26.44 -4.69 17.28
CA ARG A 200 -27.39 -3.73 16.72
C ARG A 200 -27.57 -3.98 15.23
N THR A 201 -28.60 -3.40 14.67
CA THR A 201 -28.88 -3.44 13.24
C THR A 201 -28.73 -2.06 12.65
N ALA A 202 -28.17 -1.98 11.44
CA ALA A 202 -28.15 -0.79 10.61
C ALA A 202 -28.79 -1.09 9.25
N GLN A 203 -29.33 -0.07 8.60
CA GLN A 203 -29.88 -0.18 7.25
C GLN A 203 -29.12 0.72 6.29
N ALA A 204 -28.92 0.26 5.04
CA ALA A 204 -28.27 1.04 4.00
C ALA A 204 -28.81 0.73 2.60
N LYS A 205 -28.80 1.72 1.70
CA LYS A 205 -29.19 1.52 0.29
C LYS A 205 -28.12 0.77 -0.50
N ALA A 206 -26.84 0.97 -0.16
CA ALA A 206 -25.71 0.29 -0.77
C ALA A 206 -24.77 -0.28 0.29
N LEU A 207 -24.12 -1.42 -0.04
CA LEU A 207 -23.10 -2.06 0.78
C LEU A 207 -21.80 -2.14 -0.01
N VAL A 208 -20.73 -1.61 0.56
CA VAL A 208 -19.37 -1.66 0.02
C VAL A 208 -18.53 -2.62 0.86
N ASN A 209 -17.97 -3.63 0.21
CA ASN A 209 -17.02 -4.53 0.83
C ASN A 209 -15.58 -4.07 0.54
N ALA A 210 -14.97 -3.40 1.51
CA ALA A 210 -13.60 -2.91 1.49
C ALA A 210 -12.72 -3.65 2.51
N ALA A 211 -13.03 -4.93 2.79
CA ALA A 211 -12.40 -5.72 3.84
C ALA A 211 -10.99 -6.26 3.48
N GLY A 212 -10.36 -5.73 2.43
CA GLY A 212 -8.99 -6.11 2.05
C GLY A 212 -8.83 -7.63 1.89
N PRO A 213 -7.87 -8.26 2.58
CA PRO A 213 -7.63 -9.71 2.50
C PRO A 213 -8.86 -10.58 2.86
N TRP A 214 -9.80 -10.05 3.61
CA TRP A 214 -11.02 -10.75 4.05
C TRP A 214 -12.23 -10.50 3.14
N VAL A 215 -12.03 -9.92 1.96
CA VAL A 215 -13.13 -9.59 1.03
C VAL A 215 -14.00 -10.79 0.68
N GLU A 216 -13.42 -11.98 0.45
CA GLU A 216 -14.15 -13.21 0.16
C GLU A 216 -14.84 -13.77 1.40
N ASP A 217 -14.26 -13.60 2.58
CA ASP A 217 -14.88 -14.01 3.84
C ASP A 217 -16.14 -13.19 4.11
N VAL A 218 -16.08 -11.88 3.97
CA VAL A 218 -17.24 -10.99 4.08
C VAL A 218 -18.30 -11.35 3.02
N ARG A 219 -17.88 -11.58 1.78
CA ARG A 219 -18.78 -11.94 0.68
C ARG A 219 -19.53 -13.24 0.96
N SER A 220 -18.81 -14.29 1.37
CA SER A 220 -19.39 -15.62 1.56
C SER A 220 -20.13 -15.78 2.88
N ARG A 221 -19.51 -15.37 3.99
CA ARG A 221 -20.07 -15.59 5.33
C ARG A 221 -21.06 -14.52 5.75
N CYS A 222 -20.78 -13.24 5.46
CA CYS A 222 -21.65 -12.16 5.90
C CYS A 222 -22.78 -11.89 4.90
N VAL A 223 -22.52 -11.95 3.59
CA VAL A 223 -23.50 -11.63 2.55
C VAL A 223 -24.16 -12.86 1.97
N GLY A 224 -23.59 -14.06 2.19
CA GLY A 224 -24.16 -15.33 1.70
C GLY A 224 -24.03 -15.54 0.19
N LEU A 225 -23.14 -14.80 -0.48
CA LEU A 225 -22.86 -14.99 -1.90
C LEU A 225 -21.77 -16.05 -2.09
N PRO A 226 -21.83 -16.87 -3.16
CA PRO A 226 -20.79 -17.88 -3.42
C PRO A 226 -19.42 -17.22 -3.56
N ALA A 227 -18.39 -17.83 -2.97
CA ALA A 227 -17.01 -17.37 -3.13
C ALA A 227 -16.63 -17.34 -4.63
N ARG A 228 -15.93 -16.30 -5.05
CA ARG A 228 -15.33 -16.26 -6.38
C ARG A 228 -13.95 -16.90 -6.29
N ALA A 229 -13.70 -17.92 -7.12
CA ALA A 229 -12.46 -18.71 -7.12
C ALA A 229 -11.19 -17.96 -7.60
N HIS A 230 -11.15 -16.63 -7.52
CA HIS A 230 -10.12 -15.82 -8.20
C HIS A 230 -9.34 -14.86 -7.30
N THR A 231 -9.55 -14.90 -5.99
CA THR A 231 -8.76 -14.04 -5.08
C THR A 231 -7.47 -14.77 -4.73
N ARG A 232 -6.35 -14.27 -5.25
CA ARG A 232 -5.01 -14.73 -4.90
C ARG A 232 -4.46 -13.83 -3.80
N LEU A 233 -4.11 -14.42 -2.67
CA LEU A 233 -3.43 -13.70 -1.60
C LEU A 233 -1.92 -13.76 -1.84
N VAL A 234 -1.27 -12.61 -1.74
CA VAL A 234 0.18 -12.49 -1.87
C VAL A 234 0.71 -11.78 -0.64
N GLN A 235 1.68 -12.38 0.02
CA GLN A 235 2.37 -11.81 1.16
C GLN A 235 3.64 -11.10 0.69
N GLY A 236 3.85 -9.87 1.19
CA GLY A 236 5.09 -9.14 1.07
C GLY A 236 5.62 -8.78 2.45
N SER A 237 6.83 -9.21 2.77
CA SER A 237 7.46 -8.99 4.07
C SER A 237 8.48 -7.87 4.02
N HIS A 238 8.60 -7.12 5.12
CA HIS A 238 9.64 -6.11 5.34
C HIS A 238 10.41 -6.42 6.62
N ILE A 239 11.67 -6.02 6.64
CA ILE A 239 12.48 -6.00 7.86
C ILE A 239 12.91 -4.57 8.15
N VAL A 240 13.18 -4.29 9.41
CA VAL A 240 13.76 -3.02 9.86
C VAL A 240 15.09 -3.31 10.50
N VAL A 241 16.11 -2.64 10.01
CA VAL A 241 17.50 -2.79 10.49
C VAL A 241 18.02 -1.44 10.95
N ARG A 242 19.18 -1.42 11.61
CA ARG A 242 19.88 -0.17 11.91
C ARG A 242 20.19 0.58 10.62
N LYS A 243 20.36 1.88 10.73
CA LYS A 243 20.61 2.79 9.61
C LYS A 243 21.83 2.33 8.78
N LEU A 244 21.60 2.05 7.50
CA LEU A 244 22.63 1.57 6.57
C LEU A 244 23.42 2.70 5.89
N PHE A 245 22.85 3.92 5.85
CA PHE A 245 23.45 5.08 5.16
C PHE A 245 22.93 6.39 5.73
N ASP A 246 23.69 7.47 5.61
CA ASP A 246 23.42 8.74 6.30
C ASP A 246 22.60 9.77 5.53
N HIS A 247 22.42 9.58 4.22
CA HIS A 247 21.59 10.47 3.41
C HIS A 247 20.10 10.05 3.47
N ASP A 248 19.21 10.93 3.04
CA ASP A 248 17.74 10.79 3.06
C ASP A 248 17.15 10.18 1.79
N ARG A 249 17.99 9.73 0.85
CA ARG A 249 17.56 9.04 -0.37
C ARG A 249 17.33 7.56 -0.11
N ALA A 250 16.31 6.97 -0.74
CA ALA A 250 16.05 5.54 -0.73
C ALA A 250 16.76 4.85 -1.90
N TYR A 251 16.94 3.54 -1.78
CA TYR A 251 17.42 2.71 -2.89
C TYR A 251 16.32 1.79 -3.41
N ILE A 252 16.37 1.53 -4.71
CA ILE A 252 15.63 0.48 -5.38
C ILE A 252 16.64 -0.49 -6.00
N LEU A 253 16.72 -1.68 -5.41
CA LEU A 253 17.68 -2.71 -5.77
C LEU A 253 17.03 -3.72 -6.70
N GLN A 254 17.64 -3.95 -7.85
CA GLN A 254 17.21 -4.96 -8.81
C GLN A 254 18.02 -6.24 -8.58
N ASN A 255 17.34 -7.30 -8.19
CA ASN A 255 17.97 -8.60 -7.94
C ASN A 255 18.03 -9.47 -9.20
N PRO A 256 18.96 -10.45 -9.26
CA PRO A 256 19.11 -11.33 -10.41
C PRO A 256 17.86 -12.17 -10.71
N ASP A 257 17.04 -12.45 -9.71
CA ASP A 257 15.78 -13.19 -9.82
C ASP A 257 14.61 -12.32 -10.35
N GLY A 258 14.89 -11.06 -10.73
CA GLY A 258 13.90 -10.12 -11.25
C GLY A 258 13.04 -9.42 -10.19
N ARG A 259 13.23 -9.75 -8.90
CA ARG A 259 12.53 -9.05 -7.81
C ARG A 259 13.22 -7.72 -7.47
N ILE A 260 12.42 -6.82 -6.92
CA ILE A 260 12.89 -5.49 -6.48
C ILE A 260 12.82 -5.44 -4.96
N VAL A 261 13.89 -4.97 -4.34
CA VAL A 261 13.96 -4.70 -2.92
C VAL A 261 14.26 -3.22 -2.72
N PHE A 262 13.48 -2.57 -1.87
CA PHE A 262 13.71 -1.20 -1.44
C PHE A 262 14.56 -1.19 -0.16
N ALA A 263 15.42 -0.18 -0.03
CA ALA A 263 16.04 0.20 1.24
C ALA A 263 15.72 1.68 1.48
N ILE A 264 14.86 1.94 2.46
CA ILE A 264 14.24 3.24 2.68
C ILE A 264 14.65 3.77 4.05
N PRO A 265 15.15 5.02 4.18
CA PRO A 265 15.34 5.65 5.49
C PRO A 265 14.04 5.59 6.28
N TYR A 266 14.09 4.96 7.45
CA TYR A 266 12.92 4.78 8.30
C TYR A 266 13.17 5.35 9.68
N GLU A 267 12.25 6.19 10.14
CA GLU A 267 12.45 7.02 11.31
C GLU A 267 13.80 7.79 11.20
N ARG A 268 14.60 7.85 12.25
CA ARG A 268 15.91 8.54 12.21
C ARG A 268 17.08 7.58 12.11
N ASP A 269 16.94 6.42 12.78
CA ASP A 269 18.04 5.51 13.09
C ASP A 269 17.91 4.14 12.43
N PHE A 270 16.96 4.00 11.50
CA PHE A 270 16.64 2.72 10.88
C PHE A 270 16.57 2.80 9.35
N THR A 271 16.62 1.63 8.75
CA THR A 271 16.32 1.40 7.33
C THR A 271 15.24 0.33 7.22
N LEU A 272 14.16 0.64 6.51
CA LEU A 272 13.10 -0.30 6.12
C LEU A 272 13.53 -1.00 4.83
N ILE A 273 13.59 -2.33 4.83
CA ILE A 273 13.97 -3.16 3.71
C ILE A 273 12.79 -4.04 3.30
N GLY A 274 12.45 -4.07 2.05
CA GLY A 274 11.37 -4.89 1.49
C GLY A 274 11.12 -4.55 0.02
N THR A 275 10.31 -5.32 -0.65
CA THR A 275 9.44 -6.36 -0.10
C THR A 275 9.72 -7.71 -0.74
N THR A 276 9.31 -8.80 -0.09
CA THR A 276 9.20 -10.11 -0.71
C THR A 276 7.92 -10.20 -1.55
N ASP A 277 7.72 -11.30 -2.25
CA ASP A 277 6.55 -11.60 -3.07
C ASP A 277 6.33 -13.11 -3.01
N ARG A 278 5.33 -13.55 -2.23
CA ARG A 278 5.04 -14.95 -1.98
C ARG A 278 3.54 -15.20 -1.94
N ASP A 279 3.09 -16.27 -2.59
CA ASP A 279 1.72 -16.73 -2.44
C ASP A 279 1.44 -17.11 -0.98
N PHE A 280 0.29 -16.68 -0.48
CA PHE A 280 -0.13 -16.92 0.89
C PHE A 280 -1.41 -17.76 0.92
N GLU A 281 -1.37 -18.81 1.72
CA GLU A 281 -2.53 -19.65 2.01
C GLU A 281 -2.80 -19.65 3.51
N GLY A 282 -4.04 -19.43 3.89
CA GLY A 282 -4.48 -19.44 5.29
C GLY A 282 -5.16 -18.16 5.74
N ASP A 283 -5.20 -17.97 7.06
CA ASP A 283 -5.82 -16.78 7.66
C ASP A 283 -4.89 -15.57 7.54
N PRO A 284 -5.30 -14.51 6.82
CA PRO A 284 -4.46 -13.31 6.66
C PRO A 284 -4.07 -12.64 7.99
N ALA A 285 -4.85 -12.83 9.05
CA ALA A 285 -4.52 -12.30 10.37
C ALA A 285 -3.28 -12.95 11.01
N LYS A 286 -2.86 -14.11 10.50
CA LYS A 286 -1.69 -14.88 10.98
C LYS A 286 -0.47 -14.76 10.06
N ALA A 287 -0.55 -13.92 9.04
CA ALA A 287 0.58 -13.71 8.15
C ALA A 287 1.76 -13.09 8.91
N SER A 288 2.94 -13.67 8.78
CA SER A 288 4.19 -13.19 9.41
C SER A 288 5.37 -13.45 8.49
N ALA A 289 6.42 -12.63 8.61
CA ALA A 289 7.66 -12.86 7.88
C ALA A 289 8.28 -14.19 8.29
N THR A 290 8.61 -15.03 7.31
CA THR A 290 9.28 -16.30 7.56
C THR A 290 10.80 -16.11 7.65
N PRO A 291 11.54 -17.03 8.31
CA PRO A 291 13.00 -16.97 8.33
C PRO A 291 13.62 -16.89 6.93
N GLU A 292 13.05 -17.62 5.95
CA GLU A 292 13.51 -17.62 4.56
C GLU A 292 13.31 -16.27 3.88
N GLU A 293 12.23 -15.55 4.19
CA GLU A 293 12.00 -14.20 3.69
C GLU A 293 12.97 -13.19 4.31
N VAL A 294 13.25 -13.32 5.60
CA VAL A 294 14.26 -12.51 6.29
C VAL A 294 15.63 -12.74 5.67
N ASP A 295 16.03 -14.00 5.51
CA ASP A 295 17.30 -14.38 4.89
C ASP A 295 17.44 -13.87 3.45
N TYR A 296 16.35 -13.93 2.70
CA TYR A 296 16.32 -13.38 1.34
C TYR A 296 16.57 -11.86 1.34
N LEU A 297 15.86 -11.11 2.20
CA LEU A 297 16.00 -9.66 2.27
C LEU A 297 17.40 -9.24 2.74
N CYS A 298 17.96 -9.93 3.73
CA CYS A 298 19.32 -9.70 4.20
C CYS A 298 20.34 -9.92 3.07
N ARG A 299 20.28 -11.06 2.36
CA ARG A 299 21.17 -11.33 1.23
C ARG A 299 21.04 -10.32 0.11
N ALA A 300 19.80 -9.96 -0.28
CA ALA A 300 19.54 -9.02 -1.37
C ALA A 300 20.15 -7.65 -1.09
N VAL A 301 20.17 -7.23 0.17
CA VAL A 301 20.75 -5.96 0.59
C VAL A 301 22.28 -6.08 0.71
N SER A 302 22.80 -7.12 1.37
CA SER A 302 24.25 -7.36 1.53
C SER A 302 24.99 -7.48 0.20
N GLU A 303 24.32 -8.01 -0.85
CA GLU A 303 24.87 -8.01 -2.20
C GLU A 303 25.09 -6.61 -2.80
N SER A 304 24.40 -5.60 -2.29
CA SER A 304 24.43 -4.25 -2.85
C SER A 304 25.13 -3.24 -1.96
N PHE A 305 25.00 -3.39 -0.66
CA PHE A 305 25.67 -2.56 0.35
C PHE A 305 26.89 -3.31 0.88
N GLY A 306 27.91 -2.58 1.28
CA GLY A 306 29.12 -3.15 1.86
C GLY A 306 29.90 -2.05 2.55
N ASP A 307 30.50 -2.37 3.67
CA ASP A 307 31.53 -1.52 4.22
C ASP A 307 32.80 -1.66 3.36
N LYS A 308 33.54 -0.58 3.21
CA LYS A 308 34.77 -0.55 2.37
C LYS A 308 35.83 -1.59 2.78
N ASN A 309 35.67 -2.20 3.94
CA ASN A 309 36.62 -3.13 4.56
C ASN A 309 36.04 -4.48 4.95
N GLU A 310 34.79 -4.81 4.63
CA GLU A 310 34.14 -6.04 5.11
C GLU A 310 33.61 -6.92 3.98
N ASP A 311 33.69 -8.24 4.21
CA ASP A 311 33.13 -9.29 3.36
C ASP A 311 31.59 -9.21 3.35
N PRO A 312 30.92 -9.48 2.21
CA PRO A 312 29.45 -9.56 2.14
C PRO A 312 28.81 -10.46 3.21
N GLU A 313 29.48 -11.54 3.60
CA GLU A 313 29.01 -12.43 4.67
C GLU A 313 28.95 -11.73 6.05
N THR A 314 29.92 -10.87 6.36
CA THR A 314 29.95 -10.10 7.61
C THR A 314 28.82 -9.09 7.64
N THR A 315 28.58 -8.39 6.52
CA THR A 315 27.45 -7.44 6.40
C THR A 315 26.09 -8.15 6.55
N GLU A 316 25.93 -9.35 6.00
CA GLU A 316 24.71 -10.15 6.18
C GLU A 316 24.51 -10.56 7.65
N LEU A 317 25.56 -10.96 8.35
CA LEU A 317 25.51 -11.30 9.77
C LEU A 317 25.14 -10.10 10.65
N GLU A 318 25.69 -8.93 10.34
CA GLU A 318 25.34 -7.68 11.05
C GLU A 318 23.90 -7.25 10.81
N LEU A 319 23.39 -7.36 9.57
CA LEU A 319 22.00 -7.12 9.24
C LEU A 319 21.07 -8.07 10.00
N ARG A 320 21.40 -9.35 10.07
CA ARG A 320 20.64 -10.35 10.85
C ARG A 320 20.66 -10.04 12.35
N ALA A 321 21.80 -9.64 12.89
CA ALA A 321 21.96 -9.29 14.31
C ALA A 321 21.22 -8.00 14.69
N SER A 322 21.05 -7.08 13.73
CA SER A 322 20.34 -5.80 13.94
C SER A 322 18.84 -5.86 13.63
N TRP A 323 18.37 -6.99 13.09
CA TRP A 323 16.98 -7.16 12.74
C TRP A 323 16.08 -7.16 13.98
N SER A 324 15.03 -6.37 13.95
CA SER A 324 13.94 -6.40 14.92
C SER A 324 12.64 -6.60 14.18
N PRO A 325 11.80 -7.55 14.59
CA PRO A 325 10.45 -7.67 14.05
C PRO A 325 9.63 -6.46 14.54
N ILE A 326 9.61 -5.37 13.77
CA ILE A 326 8.60 -4.34 13.97
C ILE A 326 7.33 -4.84 13.30
N GLY A 327 6.46 -5.41 14.11
CA GLY A 327 5.15 -5.90 13.70
C GLY A 327 5.24 -7.16 12.86
N GLU A 328 5.10 -8.27 13.49
CA GLU A 328 4.67 -9.51 12.90
C GLU A 328 3.35 -9.25 12.17
N ASN A 329 3.28 -9.52 10.87
CA ASN A 329 2.11 -9.54 10.00
C ASN A 329 2.01 -8.43 8.96
N MET A 330 2.72 -8.62 7.85
CA MET A 330 2.34 -8.00 6.60
C MET A 330 1.44 -8.95 5.81
N ALA A 331 0.16 -8.83 6.04
CA ALA A 331 -0.82 -9.43 5.15
C ALA A 331 -0.77 -8.74 3.78
N GLY A 332 -0.44 -9.49 2.79
CA GLY A 332 -0.16 -9.21 1.42
C GLY A 332 -0.71 -7.94 0.77
N HIS A 333 0.11 -7.40 -0.11
CA HIS A 333 -0.42 -6.68 -1.26
C HIS A 333 -1.40 -7.60 -1.96
N ILE A 334 -2.68 -7.43 -1.68
CA ILE A 334 -3.66 -7.87 -2.62
C ILE A 334 -3.49 -6.92 -3.81
N SER A 335 -2.88 -7.44 -4.87
CA SER A 335 -3.15 -6.99 -6.22
C SER A 335 -4.58 -7.40 -6.63
N ALA A 336 -5.48 -7.40 -5.67
CA ALA A 336 -6.87 -7.24 -5.95
C ALA A 336 -7.03 -5.72 -6.02
N TRP A 337 -7.14 -5.20 -7.19
CA TRP A 337 -8.13 -4.18 -7.40
C TRP A 337 -9.29 -4.61 -6.51
N CYS A 338 -9.52 -3.86 -5.41
CA CYS A 338 -10.76 -4.01 -4.69
C CYS A 338 -11.81 -3.92 -5.77
N ASP A 339 -12.34 -5.08 -6.20
CA ASP A 339 -13.65 -5.10 -6.76
C ASP A 339 -14.49 -4.46 -5.67
N VAL A 340 -14.57 -3.13 -5.75
CA VAL A 340 -15.61 -2.37 -5.07
C VAL A 340 -16.85 -2.96 -5.67
N LEU A 341 -17.28 -4.08 -5.08
CA LEU A 341 -18.55 -4.67 -5.34
C LEU A 341 -19.54 -3.66 -4.80
N CYS A 342 -19.74 -2.57 -5.57
CA CYS A 342 -20.99 -1.87 -5.54
C CYS A 342 -22.02 -2.90 -5.95
N LEU A 343 -22.53 -3.65 -4.97
CA LEU A 343 -23.76 -4.43 -5.08
C LEU A 343 -24.93 -3.44 -5.12
N ALA A 344 -24.76 -2.33 -5.86
CA ALA A 344 -25.85 -1.52 -6.36
C ALA A 344 -26.56 -2.35 -7.43
N ALA A 345 -27.85 -2.41 -7.32
CA ALA A 345 -28.75 -3.13 -8.20
C ALA A 345 -28.31 -3.10 -9.67
N GLY A 346 -27.91 -4.25 -10.22
CA GLY A 346 -27.97 -4.53 -11.66
C GLY A 346 -27.00 -3.78 -12.58
N LEU A 347 -25.94 -3.14 -12.09
CA LEU A 347 -24.94 -2.52 -12.93
C LEU A 347 -23.79 -3.51 -13.21
N PRO A 348 -23.36 -3.65 -14.47
CA PRO A 348 -22.25 -4.51 -14.84
C PRO A 348 -20.94 -3.98 -14.22
N PRO A 349 -19.93 -4.85 -13.97
CA PRO A 349 -18.63 -4.45 -13.47
C PRO A 349 -17.88 -3.72 -14.58
N ALA A 350 -17.99 -2.42 -14.62
CA ALA A 350 -17.20 -1.57 -15.50
C ALA A 350 -17.12 -0.17 -14.93
N GLY A 351 -15.93 0.20 -14.50
CA GLY A 351 -15.52 1.58 -14.31
C GLY A 351 -16.39 2.37 -13.33
N VAL A 352 -15.76 2.89 -12.28
CA VAL A 352 -16.36 3.94 -11.45
C VAL A 352 -16.62 5.15 -12.35
N THR A 353 -17.77 5.14 -13.01
CA THR A 353 -18.34 6.35 -13.57
C THR A 353 -19.20 6.96 -12.46
N SER A 354 -18.86 8.18 -12.10
CA SER A 354 -19.56 9.09 -11.18
C SER A 354 -20.99 8.67 -10.85
N LEU A 355 -21.23 8.25 -9.60
CA LEU A 355 -22.58 8.20 -9.05
C LEU A 355 -23.17 9.62 -9.17
N PRO A 356 -24.38 9.78 -9.73
CA PRO A 356 -25.03 11.09 -9.73
C PRO A 356 -25.22 11.54 -8.30
N GLY A 357 -24.80 12.75 -8.00
CA GLY A 357 -25.04 13.38 -6.71
C GLY A 357 -26.54 13.39 -6.40
N PRO A 358 -26.96 13.48 -5.11
CA PRO A 358 -28.34 13.72 -4.77
C PRO A 358 -28.74 15.05 -5.45
N GLY A 359 -29.81 14.97 -6.26
CA GLY A 359 -30.32 16.15 -6.97
C GLY A 359 -30.55 17.31 -6.02
N VAL A 360 -30.09 18.47 -6.44
CA VAL A 360 -30.44 19.77 -5.84
C VAL A 360 -31.92 20.03 -6.05
#